data_0edd7238dd6d6a82eafb20a6305a885a
#
_entry.id   0edd7238dd6d6a82eafb20a6305a885a
#
_cell.length_a   1.000
_cell.length_b   1.000
_cell.length_c   1.000
_cell.angle_alpha   90.00
_cell.angle_beta   90.00
_cell.angle_gamma   90.00
#
_symmetry.space_group_name_H-M   'P 1'
#
loop_
_entity.id
_entity.type
_entity.pdbx_description
1 polymer ?
#
loop_
_entity_poly.entity_id
_entity_poly.type
_entity_poly.pdbx_seq_one_letter_code
_entity_poly.pdbx_strand_id
1 'polypeptide(L)'
;MIRAGVVGATGYAGAELVRILTGHPGVKLAIVTSRQYAGDAFDKVFPSMAGVVNLKCREFTIDGVCDIADVVFLALPHKLPMAYVPELLERGKRVIDLSADFR
;
A
#
# COMPACT_ATOMS: atom_id res chain seq x y z
N MET A 1 13.42 -5.25 -10.31
CA MET A 1 12.65 -5.46 -9.07
C MET A 1 11.30 -4.75 -9.19
N ILE A 2 10.25 -5.42 -8.82
CA ILE A 2 8.89 -4.86 -8.89
C ILE A 2 8.68 -3.92 -7.71
N ARG A 3 8.20 -2.72 -7.99
CA ARG A 3 7.89 -1.75 -6.96
C ARG A 3 6.43 -1.89 -6.55
N ALA A 4 6.19 -2.11 -5.27
CA ALA A 4 4.85 -2.31 -4.73
C ALA A 4 4.40 -1.12 -3.91
N GLY A 5 3.12 -0.80 -4.05
CA GLY A 5 2.47 0.19 -3.20
C GLY A 5 1.35 -0.46 -2.42
N VAL A 6 1.21 -0.09 -1.17
CA VAL A 6 0.12 -0.58 -0.32
C VAL A 6 -0.75 0.60 0.08
N VAL A 7 -1.98 0.61 -0.39
CA VAL A 7 -2.98 1.62 -0.05
C VAL A 7 -3.78 1.12 1.14
N GLY A 8 -3.82 1.89 2.20
CA GLY A 8 -4.44 1.46 3.44
C GLY A 8 -3.49 0.62 4.30
N ALA A 9 -2.22 0.99 4.33
CA ALA A 9 -1.17 0.19 4.95
C ALA A 9 -1.28 0.06 6.47
N THR A 10 -2.02 0.95 7.13
CA THR A 10 -2.13 0.93 8.58
C THR A 10 -3.32 0.12 9.11
N GLY A 11 -4.14 -0.44 8.22
CA GLY A 11 -5.16 -1.40 8.63
C GLY A 11 -4.54 -2.78 8.84
N TYR A 12 -5.33 -3.72 9.35
CA TYR A 12 -4.82 -5.07 9.64
C TYR A 12 -4.28 -5.78 8.39
N ALA A 13 -5.06 -5.81 7.33
CA ALA A 13 -4.64 -6.49 6.11
C ALA A 13 -3.45 -5.78 5.47
N GLY A 14 -3.47 -4.45 5.46
CA GLY A 14 -2.38 -3.65 4.90
C GLY A 14 -1.09 -3.81 5.66
N ALA A 15 -1.14 -3.79 6.98
CA ALA A 15 0.07 -3.93 7.81
C ALA A 15 0.68 -5.33 7.65
N GLU A 16 -0.16 -6.36 7.62
CA GLU A 16 0.32 -7.73 7.41
C GLU A 16 0.97 -7.87 6.03
N LEU A 17 0.37 -7.27 5.02
CA LEU A 17 0.93 -7.28 3.68
C LEU A 17 2.26 -6.55 3.61
N VAL A 18 2.38 -5.40 4.27
CA VAL A 18 3.65 -4.68 4.34
C VAL A 18 4.74 -5.58 4.92
N ARG A 19 4.42 -6.29 6.00
CA ARG A 19 5.36 -7.22 6.62
C ARG A 19 5.81 -8.30 5.64
N ILE A 20 4.86 -8.88 4.91
CA ILE A 20 5.16 -9.93 3.95
C ILE A 20 6.03 -9.40 2.80
N LEU A 21 5.66 -8.23 2.26
CA LEU A 21 6.37 -7.67 1.11
C LEU A 21 7.80 -7.27 1.45
N THR A 22 8.05 -6.81 2.66
CA THR A 22 9.42 -6.42 3.06
C THR A 22 10.36 -7.60 3.09
N GLY A 23 9.84 -8.82 3.25
CA GLY A 23 10.65 -10.03 3.21
C GLY A 23 10.73 -10.69 1.85
N HIS A 24 10.08 -10.13 0.83
CA HIS A 24 10.02 -10.75 -0.48
C HIS A 24 11.19 -10.31 -1.35
N PRO A 25 12.02 -11.24 -1.85
CA PRO A 25 13.27 -10.86 -2.55
C PRO A 25 13.05 -10.20 -3.91
N GLY A 26 11.92 -10.43 -4.56
CA GLY A 26 11.64 -9.88 -5.88
C GLY A 26 10.84 -8.58 -5.86
N VAL A 27 10.50 -8.07 -4.69
CA VAL A 27 9.62 -6.92 -4.55
C VAL A 27 10.25 -5.87 -3.66
N LYS A 28 10.16 -4.62 -4.09
CA LYS A 28 10.54 -3.48 -3.27
C LYS A 28 9.28 -2.76 -2.84
N LEU A 29 9.06 -2.63 -1.53
CA LEU A 29 7.99 -1.81 -1.02
C LEU A 29 8.37 -0.34 -1.22
N ALA A 30 7.64 0.35 -2.08
CA ALA A 30 8.01 1.68 -2.55
C ALA A 30 7.16 2.79 -1.97
N ILE A 31 5.89 2.52 -1.67
CA ILE A 31 4.98 3.52 -1.12
C ILE A 31 3.93 2.86 -0.24
N VAL A 32 3.66 3.48 0.90
CA VAL A 32 2.57 3.09 1.78
C VAL A 32 1.68 4.30 2.01
N THR A 33 0.38 4.12 1.97
CA THR A 33 -0.55 5.21 2.22
C THR A 33 -1.42 4.92 3.43
N SER A 34 -1.81 5.97 4.10
CA SER A 34 -2.72 5.89 5.23
C SER A 34 -3.51 7.17 5.31
N ARG A 35 -4.80 7.05 5.51
CA ARG A 35 -5.65 8.20 5.71
C ARG A 35 -5.45 8.82 7.09
N GLN A 36 -5.33 7.97 8.08
CA GLN A 36 -5.24 8.38 9.47
C GLN A 36 -3.84 8.86 9.88
N TYR A 37 -2.82 8.23 9.32
CA TYR A 37 -1.44 8.47 9.73
C TYR A 37 -0.59 9.09 8.64
N ALA A 38 -1.20 9.76 7.67
CA ALA A 38 -0.44 10.44 6.61
C ALA A 38 0.54 11.44 7.22
N GLY A 39 1.79 11.36 6.79
CA GLY A 39 2.85 12.18 7.32
C GLY A 39 3.68 11.51 8.42
N ASP A 40 3.18 10.44 9.03
CA ASP A 40 3.91 9.72 10.06
C ASP A 40 4.75 8.61 9.47
N ALA A 41 5.89 8.32 10.08
CA ALA A 41 6.70 7.19 9.68
C ALA A 41 5.96 5.89 9.97
N PHE A 42 6.00 4.95 9.04
CA PHE A 42 5.30 3.68 9.21
C PHE A 42 5.78 2.92 10.44
N ASP A 43 7.09 2.93 10.69
CA ASP A 43 7.67 2.25 11.84
C ASP A 43 7.33 2.94 13.17
N LYS A 44 6.88 4.18 13.13
CA LYS A 44 6.37 4.86 14.31
C LYS A 44 4.97 4.38 14.65
N VAL A 45 4.17 4.11 13.63
CA VAL A 45 2.82 3.55 13.81
C VAL A 45 2.90 2.08 14.25
N PHE A 46 3.86 1.36 13.69
CA PHE A 46 4.10 -0.04 14.01
C PHE A 46 5.54 -0.23 14.47
N PRO A 47 5.82 -0.03 15.77
CA PRO A 47 7.20 -0.11 16.26
C PRO A 47 7.90 -1.45 16.01
N SER A 48 7.14 -2.52 15.85
CA SER A 48 7.71 -3.83 15.52
C SER A 48 8.36 -3.85 14.13
N MET A 49 8.08 -2.86 13.31
CA MET A 49 8.67 -2.73 11.97
C MET A 49 9.85 -1.77 11.92
N ALA A 50 10.33 -1.34 13.08
CA ALA A 50 11.47 -0.43 13.16
C ALA A 50 12.71 -1.07 12.53
N GLY A 51 13.38 -0.33 11.67
CA GLY A 51 14.53 -0.85 10.94
C GLY A 51 14.20 -1.72 9.74
N VAL A 52 12.93 -2.07 9.57
CA VAL A 52 12.48 -2.90 8.44
C VAL A 52 11.82 -2.04 7.37
N VAL A 53 10.99 -1.10 7.78
CA VAL A 53 10.27 -0.22 6.86
C VAL A 53 10.67 1.22 7.14
N ASN A 54 11.31 1.87 6.19
CA ASN A 54 11.77 3.25 6.31
C ASN A 54 10.93 4.22 5.48
N LEU A 55 9.64 4.00 5.43
CA LEU A 55 8.74 4.83 4.64
C LEU A 55 7.83 5.63 5.55
N LYS A 56 7.55 6.86 5.12
CA LYS A 56 6.48 7.64 5.72
C LYS A 56 5.16 7.24 5.08
N CYS A 57 4.11 7.20 5.87
CA CYS A 57 2.77 7.04 5.35
C CYS A 57 2.41 8.31 4.56
N ARG A 58 1.89 8.13 3.37
CA ARG A 58 1.49 9.24 2.50
C ARG A 58 -0.01 9.25 2.37
N GLU A 59 -0.54 10.42 2.04
CA GLU A 59 -1.92 10.51 1.65
C GLU A 59 -2.10 9.86 0.28
N PHE A 60 -3.17 9.13 0.09
CA PHE A 60 -3.42 8.45 -1.17
C PHE A 60 -3.78 9.45 -2.26
N THR A 61 -3.02 9.43 -3.36
CA THR A 61 -3.40 10.08 -4.61
C THR A 61 -3.08 9.10 -5.74
N ILE A 62 -3.89 9.11 -6.77
CA ILE A 62 -3.67 8.26 -7.94
C ILE A 62 -2.30 8.58 -8.56
N ASP A 63 -2.01 9.85 -8.73
CA ASP A 63 -0.74 10.27 -9.34
C ASP A 63 0.46 9.83 -8.51
N GLY A 64 0.42 10.03 -7.21
CA GLY A 64 1.52 9.68 -6.33
C GLY A 64 1.81 8.18 -6.34
N VAL A 65 0.78 7.37 -6.32
CA VAL A 65 0.94 5.91 -6.35
C VAL A 65 1.43 5.46 -7.73
N CYS A 66 0.85 5.98 -8.80
CA CYS A 66 1.23 5.59 -10.15
C CYS A 66 2.66 5.98 -10.51
N ASP A 67 3.14 7.10 -9.99
CA ASP A 67 4.51 7.54 -10.24
C ASP A 67 5.55 6.62 -9.61
N ILE A 68 5.19 5.93 -8.56
CA ILE A 68 6.13 5.18 -7.74
C ILE A 68 5.98 3.68 -7.87
N ALA A 69 4.75 3.18 -7.92
CA ALA A 69 4.48 1.75 -7.86
C ALA A 69 4.16 1.14 -9.20
N ASP A 70 4.57 -0.11 -9.39
CA ASP A 70 4.20 -0.94 -10.55
C ASP A 70 2.97 -1.78 -10.23
N VAL A 71 2.87 -2.26 -9.00
CA VAL A 71 1.75 -3.04 -8.49
C VAL A 71 1.16 -2.32 -7.30
N VAL A 72 -0.15 -2.20 -7.27
CA VAL A 72 -0.87 -1.50 -6.20
C VAL A 72 -1.76 -2.50 -5.46
N PHE A 73 -1.52 -2.64 -4.17
CA PHE A 73 -2.35 -3.47 -3.31
C PHE A 73 -3.34 -2.55 -2.58
N LEU A 74 -4.62 -2.83 -2.74
CA LEU A 74 -5.66 -2.05 -2.10
C LEU A 74 -6.16 -2.80 -0.87
N ALA A 75 -5.84 -2.27 0.30
CA ALA A 75 -6.25 -2.83 1.58
C ALA A 75 -7.18 -1.86 2.30
N LEU A 76 -8.11 -1.29 1.56
CA LEU A 76 -9.08 -0.31 2.05
C LEU A 76 -10.38 -0.98 2.44
N PRO A 77 -11.24 -0.29 3.20
CA PRO A 77 -12.59 -0.78 3.40
C PRO A 77 -13.30 -0.99 2.07
N HIS A 78 -14.10 -1.99 2.11
CA HIS A 78 -14.79 -2.66 1.02
C HIS A 78 -15.35 -1.80 -0.13
N LYS A 79 -15.84 -0.59 0.10
CA LYS A 79 -16.42 0.21 -0.99
C LYS A 79 -15.46 1.17 -1.67
N LEU A 80 -14.38 1.52 -1.02
CA LEU A 80 -13.48 2.54 -1.54
C LEU A 80 -12.67 2.10 -2.75
N PRO A 81 -12.19 0.85 -2.83
CA PRO A 81 -11.36 0.44 -3.97
C PRO A 81 -12.04 0.57 -5.32
N MET A 82 -13.37 0.43 -5.36
CA MET A 82 -14.10 0.49 -6.61
C MET A 82 -13.96 1.84 -7.32
N ALA A 83 -13.69 2.90 -6.57
CA ALA A 83 -13.51 4.22 -7.15
C ALA A 83 -12.15 4.37 -7.82
N TYR A 84 -11.16 3.59 -7.41
CA TYR A 84 -9.79 3.78 -7.86
C TYR A 84 -9.33 2.75 -8.89
N VAL A 85 -9.90 1.56 -8.88
CA VAL A 85 -9.43 0.47 -9.71
C VAL A 85 -9.46 0.80 -11.20
N PRO A 86 -10.54 1.38 -11.76
CA PRO A 86 -10.55 1.67 -13.19
C PRO A 86 -9.42 2.60 -13.62
N GLU A 87 -9.16 3.64 -12.85
CA GLU A 87 -8.13 4.60 -13.21
C GLU A 87 -6.73 4.01 -13.09
N LEU A 88 -6.48 3.20 -12.07
CA LEU A 88 -5.19 2.53 -11.91
C LEU A 88 -4.92 1.58 -13.08
N LEU A 89 -5.93 0.84 -13.49
CA LEU A 89 -5.79 -0.07 -14.64
C LEU A 89 -5.55 0.69 -15.93
N GLU A 90 -6.23 1.82 -16.13
CA GLU A 90 -6.00 2.66 -17.31
C GLU A 90 -4.58 3.16 -17.40
N ARG A 91 -3.93 3.37 -16.27
CA ARG A 91 -2.55 3.82 -16.21
C ARG A 91 -1.54 2.67 -16.31
N GLY A 92 -2.00 1.47 -16.61
CA GLY A 92 -1.14 0.32 -16.81
C GLY A 92 -0.63 -0.32 -15.54
N LYS A 93 -1.24 -0.03 -14.40
CA LYS A 93 -0.81 -0.62 -13.14
C LYS A 93 -1.52 -1.93 -12.87
N ARG A 94 -0.82 -2.86 -12.24
CA ARG A 94 -1.47 -4.04 -11.70
C ARG A 94 -2.11 -3.69 -10.38
N VAL A 95 -3.34 -4.16 -10.19
CA VAL A 95 -4.09 -3.88 -8.97
C VAL A 95 -4.51 -5.19 -8.34
N ILE A 96 -4.18 -5.33 -7.05
CA ILE A 96 -4.62 -6.46 -6.25
C ILE A 96 -5.50 -5.91 -5.15
N ASP A 97 -6.77 -6.24 -5.20
CA ASP A 97 -7.74 -5.75 -4.23
C ASP A 97 -7.93 -6.80 -3.15
N LEU A 98 -7.52 -6.47 -1.94
CA LEU A 98 -7.62 -7.35 -0.79
C LEU A 98 -8.85 -7.07 0.06
N SER A 99 -9.56 -6.01 -0.26
CA SER A 99 -10.62 -5.52 0.63
C SER A 99 -11.95 -6.24 0.45
N ALA A 100 -12.21 -6.77 -0.73
CA ALA A 100 -13.55 -7.17 -1.08
C ALA A 100 -13.99 -8.48 -0.47
N ASP A 101 -13.12 -9.45 -0.33
CA ASP A 101 -13.54 -10.80 -0.04
C ASP A 101 -12.73 -11.50 1.01
N PHE A 102 -12.24 -10.77 1.92
CA PHE A 102 -11.65 -11.37 3.09
C PHE A 102 -12.73 -11.88 3.99
N ARG A 103 -12.89 -13.10 3.98
CA ARG A 103 -13.85 -13.78 4.82
C ARG A 103 -13.13 -14.72 5.73
#